data_46a048c3035593f3ba852edfa3ffbd99
#
_entry.id   46a048c3035593f3ba852edfa3ffbd99
#
_cell.length_a   1.000
_cell.length_b   1.000
_cell.length_c   1.000
_cell.angle_alpha   90.00
_cell.angle_beta   90.00
_cell.angle_gamma   90.00
#
_symmetry.space_group_name_H-M   'P 1'
#
loop_
_entity.id
_entity.type
_entity.pdbx_description
1 polymer ?
#
loop_
_entity_poly.entity_id
_entity_poly.type
_entity_poly.pdbx_seq_one_letter_code
_entity_poly.pdbx_strand_id
1 'polypeptide(L)'
;AARRNARERETLNDGGLPVVLSQTFRAIIHSRMRVGMDRYKHQYSNADVVLFEPTRDDAEMFFTNVFSYRDRRRLCEHAYQRTRADLYRRRHELRPILERHGLGLDLAALKDHRRSLIAGSRHRAQVSLNKTTHVLNASLDELQNWLESRMPA
;
A
#
# COMPACT_ATOMS: atom_id res chain seq x y z
N ALA A 1 21.04 -22.34 -0.99
CA ALA A 1 19.81 -22.65 -1.73
C ALA A 1 18.97 -23.71 -1.01
N ALA A 2 19.54 -24.85 -0.58
CA ALA A 2 18.81 -25.96 0.06
C ALA A 2 18.12 -25.59 1.39
N ARG A 3 18.77 -24.81 2.28
CA ARG A 3 18.20 -24.35 3.56
C ARG A 3 17.01 -23.39 3.39
N ARG A 4 16.96 -22.63 2.29
CA ARG A 4 15.88 -21.68 1.99
C ARG A 4 14.62 -22.42 1.55
N ASN A 5 14.76 -23.44 0.71
CA ASN A 5 13.65 -24.28 0.27
C ASN A 5 13.05 -25.14 1.40
N ALA A 6 13.82 -25.50 2.44
CA ALA A 6 13.32 -26.21 3.60
C ALA A 6 12.40 -25.31 4.46
N ARG A 7 12.80 -24.06 4.74
CA ARG A 7 11.95 -23.10 5.48
C ARG A 7 10.65 -22.73 4.75
N GLU A 8 10.68 -22.63 3.41
CA GLU A 8 9.47 -22.40 2.62
C GLU A 8 8.52 -23.62 2.67
N ARG A 9 9.05 -24.82 2.72
CA ARG A 9 8.24 -26.04 2.85
C ARG A 9 7.63 -26.20 4.25
N GLU A 10 8.35 -25.84 5.31
CA GLU A 10 7.83 -25.84 6.68
C GLU A 10 6.68 -24.86 6.83
N THR A 11 6.79 -23.65 6.30
CA THR A 11 5.70 -22.65 6.36
C THR A 11 4.46 -23.04 5.56
N LEU A 12 4.59 -23.79 4.47
CA LEU A 12 3.47 -24.33 3.70
C LEU A 12 2.74 -25.45 4.43
N ASN A 13 3.47 -26.32 5.15
CA ASN A 13 2.88 -27.40 5.93
C ASN A 13 2.15 -26.88 7.18
N ASP A 14 2.70 -25.85 7.84
CA ASP A 14 2.12 -25.28 9.06
C ASP A 14 0.90 -24.39 8.80
N GLY A 15 0.79 -23.81 7.60
CA GLY A 15 -0.30 -22.89 7.23
C GLY A 15 -1.57 -23.56 6.70
N GLY A 16 -1.52 -24.86 6.41
CA GLY A 16 -2.67 -25.64 5.93
C GLY A 16 -3.29 -25.14 4.62
N LEU A 17 -4.54 -25.53 4.39
CA LEU A 17 -5.31 -25.21 3.18
C LEU A 17 -5.37 -23.71 2.82
N PRO A 18 -5.54 -22.76 3.77
CA PRO A 18 -5.58 -21.33 3.44
C PRO A 18 -4.29 -20.83 2.80
N VAL A 19 -3.13 -21.31 3.24
CA VAL A 19 -1.83 -20.92 2.68
C VAL A 19 -1.66 -21.48 1.27
N VAL A 20 -2.03 -22.74 1.05
CA VAL A 20 -1.98 -23.36 -0.27
C VAL A 20 -2.87 -22.64 -1.25
N LEU A 21 -4.13 -22.34 -0.87
CA LEU A 21 -5.06 -21.57 -1.70
C LEU A 21 -4.52 -20.18 -2.02
N SER A 22 -3.98 -19.48 -1.04
CA SER A 22 -3.37 -18.15 -1.22
C SER A 22 -2.24 -18.20 -2.25
N GLN A 23 -1.34 -19.19 -2.17
CA GLN A 23 -0.25 -19.36 -3.14
C GLN A 23 -0.76 -19.72 -4.53
N THR A 24 -1.80 -20.55 -4.63
CA THR A 24 -2.42 -20.93 -5.90
C THR A 24 -3.06 -19.72 -6.57
N PHE A 25 -3.88 -18.95 -5.85
CA PHE A 25 -4.47 -17.70 -6.38
C PHE A 25 -3.41 -16.73 -6.87
N ARG A 26 -2.35 -16.59 -6.12
CA ARG A 26 -1.22 -15.75 -6.49
C ARG A 26 -0.54 -16.19 -7.77
N ALA A 27 -0.27 -17.49 -7.94
CA ALA A 27 0.30 -18.05 -9.15
C ALA A 27 -0.60 -17.79 -10.36
N ILE A 28 -1.91 -17.95 -10.20
CA ILE A 28 -2.90 -17.68 -11.23
C ILE A 28 -2.91 -16.19 -11.60
N ILE A 29 -2.99 -15.29 -10.60
CA ILE A 29 -3.00 -13.84 -10.82
C ILE A 29 -1.72 -13.40 -11.53
N HIS A 30 -0.56 -13.86 -11.07
CA HIS A 30 0.73 -13.52 -11.68
C HIS A 30 0.82 -14.01 -13.13
N SER A 31 0.38 -15.24 -13.41
CA SER A 31 0.35 -15.80 -14.77
C SER A 31 -0.55 -14.96 -15.69
N ARG A 32 -1.77 -14.63 -15.24
CA ARG A 32 -2.71 -13.82 -16.02
C ARG A 32 -2.20 -12.40 -16.27
N MET A 33 -1.56 -11.81 -15.25
CA MET A 33 -0.97 -10.49 -15.35
C MET A 33 0.17 -10.47 -16.40
N ARG A 34 1.05 -11.47 -16.42
CA ARG A 34 2.11 -11.57 -17.43
C ARG A 34 1.54 -11.65 -18.86
N VAL A 35 0.55 -12.51 -19.07
CA VAL A 35 -0.14 -12.63 -20.38
C VAL A 35 -0.80 -11.30 -20.75
N GLY A 36 -1.46 -10.64 -19.80
CA GLY A 36 -2.04 -9.30 -20.00
C GLY A 36 -0.99 -8.26 -20.40
N MET A 37 0.14 -8.22 -19.71
CA MET A 37 1.24 -7.27 -20.00
C MET A 37 1.86 -7.50 -21.37
N ASP A 38 2.04 -8.76 -21.79
CA ASP A 38 2.54 -9.07 -23.14
C ASP A 38 1.53 -8.62 -24.20
N ARG A 39 0.23 -8.81 -23.95
CA ARG A 39 -0.84 -8.31 -24.83
C ARG A 39 -0.84 -6.78 -24.92
N TYR A 40 -0.65 -6.06 -23.82
CA TYR A 40 -0.57 -4.60 -23.80
C TYR A 40 0.59 -4.08 -24.65
N LYS A 41 1.76 -4.70 -24.59
CA LYS A 41 2.91 -4.31 -25.42
C LYS A 41 2.61 -4.40 -26.92
N HIS A 42 1.84 -5.41 -27.33
CA HIS A 42 1.48 -5.58 -28.74
C HIS A 42 0.32 -4.70 -29.17
N GLN A 43 -0.67 -4.51 -28.31
CA GLN A 43 -1.90 -3.79 -28.67
C GLN A 43 -1.75 -2.27 -28.54
N TYR A 44 -0.91 -1.80 -27.63
CA TYR A 44 -0.70 -0.38 -27.31
C TYR A 44 0.77 0.00 -27.46
N SER A 45 1.29 -0.09 -28.69
CA SER A 45 2.71 0.21 -28.99
C SER A 45 3.13 1.65 -28.65
N ASN A 46 2.16 2.57 -28.59
CA ASN A 46 2.38 3.99 -28.27
C ASN A 46 2.22 4.31 -26.77
N ALA A 47 1.94 3.31 -25.92
CA ALA A 47 1.79 3.49 -24.48
C ALA A 47 2.99 2.90 -23.73
N ASP A 48 3.50 3.67 -22.79
CA ASP A 48 4.50 3.18 -21.84
C ASP A 48 3.79 2.54 -20.64
N VAL A 49 4.02 1.25 -20.43
CA VAL A 49 3.44 0.49 -19.32
C VAL A 49 4.53 0.09 -18.35
N VAL A 50 4.47 0.61 -17.14
CA VAL A 50 5.39 0.30 -16.04
C VAL A 50 4.69 -0.53 -14.98
N LEU A 51 5.20 -1.72 -14.71
CA LEU A 51 4.66 -2.62 -13.70
C LEU A 51 5.48 -2.53 -12.43
N PHE A 52 4.78 -2.37 -11.30
CA PHE A 52 5.33 -2.53 -9.95
C PHE A 52 4.68 -3.76 -9.31
N GLU A 53 5.48 -4.75 -9.01
CA GLU A 53 5.00 -5.99 -8.40
C GLU A 53 5.88 -6.37 -7.20
N PRO A 54 5.32 -7.04 -6.18
CA PRO A 54 6.12 -7.59 -5.09
C PRO A 54 7.08 -8.64 -5.62
N THR A 55 8.28 -8.67 -5.06
CA THR A 55 9.24 -9.72 -5.40
C THR A 55 8.76 -11.08 -4.86
N ARG A 56 9.15 -12.18 -5.52
CA ARG A 56 8.77 -13.55 -5.09
C ARG A 56 9.20 -13.87 -3.67
N ASP A 57 10.25 -13.21 -3.18
CA ASP A 57 10.85 -13.41 -1.87
C ASP A 57 10.23 -12.50 -0.80
N ASP A 58 9.19 -11.74 -1.12
CA ASP A 58 8.54 -10.81 -0.20
C ASP A 58 7.50 -11.53 0.67
N ALA A 59 8.00 -12.28 1.67
CA ALA A 59 7.16 -13.04 2.59
C ALA A 59 6.14 -12.14 3.32
N GLU A 60 6.48 -10.89 3.61
CA GLU A 60 5.59 -9.97 4.33
C GLU A 60 4.34 -9.64 3.51
N MET A 61 4.48 -9.42 2.20
CA MET A 61 3.34 -9.21 1.31
C MET A 61 2.42 -10.41 1.19
N PHE A 62 2.94 -11.62 1.42
CA PHE A 62 2.23 -12.86 1.10
C PHE A 62 1.61 -13.58 2.27
N PHE A 63 2.17 -13.41 3.48
CA PHE A 63 1.72 -14.11 4.68
C PHE A 63 1.01 -13.18 5.68
N THR A 64 0.89 -11.87 5.37
CA THR A 64 0.19 -10.93 6.23
C THR A 64 -1.32 -11.12 6.12
N ASN A 65 -2.01 -11.12 7.26
CA ASN A 65 -3.46 -11.18 7.31
C ASN A 65 -4.07 -9.86 6.82
N VAL A 66 -4.54 -9.85 5.56
CA VAL A 66 -5.16 -8.68 4.92
C VAL A 66 -6.50 -8.25 5.55
N PHE A 67 -7.13 -9.10 6.35
CA PHE A 67 -8.37 -8.79 7.07
C PHE A 67 -8.13 -8.01 8.36
N SER A 68 -6.92 -8.07 8.92
CA SER A 68 -6.53 -7.27 10.08
C SER A 68 -6.25 -5.81 9.68
N TYR A 69 -6.94 -4.86 10.34
CA TYR A 69 -6.71 -3.43 10.09
C TYR A 69 -5.27 -2.99 10.42
N ARG A 70 -4.71 -3.54 11.48
CA ARG A 70 -3.32 -3.28 11.91
C ARG A 70 -2.32 -3.78 10.87
N ASP A 71 -2.55 -4.99 10.37
CA ASP A 71 -1.67 -5.61 9.39
C ASP A 71 -1.77 -4.92 8.02
N ARG A 72 -2.97 -4.44 7.64
CA ARG A 72 -3.13 -3.64 6.42
C ARG A 72 -2.27 -2.38 6.42
N ARG A 73 -2.22 -1.67 7.54
CA ARG A 73 -1.37 -0.47 7.65
C ARG A 73 0.11 -0.82 7.49
N ARG A 74 0.57 -1.89 8.15
CA ARG A 74 1.94 -2.39 8.03
C ARG A 74 2.24 -2.80 6.59
N LEU A 75 1.31 -3.51 5.95
CA LEU A 75 1.42 -3.93 4.57
C LEU A 75 1.52 -2.74 3.59
N CYS A 76 0.70 -1.72 3.78
CA CYS A 76 0.77 -0.49 2.98
C CYS A 76 2.12 0.22 3.13
N GLU A 77 2.63 0.35 4.36
CA GLU A 77 3.95 0.93 4.61
C GLU A 77 5.05 0.09 3.94
N HIS A 78 5.00 -1.23 4.09
CA HIS A 78 5.93 -2.14 3.47
C HIS A 78 5.91 -2.01 1.94
N ALA A 79 4.75 -2.04 1.31
CA ALA A 79 4.57 -1.86 -0.12
C ALA A 79 5.11 -0.50 -0.60
N TYR A 80 4.84 0.56 0.15
CA TYR A 80 5.37 1.90 -0.14
C TYR A 80 6.90 1.93 -0.13
N GLN A 81 7.53 1.37 0.90
CA GLN A 81 8.99 1.34 0.99
C GLN A 81 9.62 0.47 -0.11
N ARG A 82 9.00 -0.67 -0.43
CA ARG A 82 9.45 -1.54 -1.52
C ARG A 82 9.33 -0.88 -2.89
N THR A 83 8.23 -0.19 -3.15
CA THR A 83 8.04 0.56 -4.40
C THR A 83 9.07 1.69 -4.54
N ARG A 84 9.36 2.42 -3.45
CA ARG A 84 10.41 3.44 -3.45
C ARG A 84 11.79 2.86 -3.75
N ALA A 85 12.12 1.74 -3.12
CA ALA A 85 13.39 1.04 -3.37
C ALA A 85 13.48 0.53 -4.82
N ASP A 86 12.38 0.03 -5.40
CA ASP A 86 12.32 -0.41 -6.79
C ASP A 86 12.47 0.77 -7.76
N LEU A 87 11.78 1.88 -7.53
CA LEU A 87 11.93 3.13 -8.29
C LEU A 87 13.38 3.63 -8.28
N TYR A 88 14.03 3.58 -7.12
CA TYR A 88 15.43 3.98 -7.02
C TYR A 88 16.36 3.02 -7.75
N ARG A 89 16.13 1.73 -7.62
CA ARG A 89 16.92 0.68 -8.31
C ARG A 89 16.80 0.81 -9.82
N ARG A 90 15.58 0.95 -10.33
CA ARG A 90 15.25 1.03 -11.77
C ARG A 90 15.30 2.45 -12.32
N ARG A 91 15.82 3.42 -11.58
CA ARG A 91 15.81 4.85 -11.96
C ARG A 91 16.37 5.13 -13.36
N HIS A 92 17.40 4.40 -13.77
CA HIS A 92 18.03 4.60 -15.09
C HIS A 92 17.12 4.11 -16.23
N GLU A 93 16.35 3.06 -16.01
CA GLU A 93 15.38 2.52 -16.94
C GLU A 93 14.11 3.39 -16.98
N LEU A 94 13.62 3.81 -15.81
CA LEU A 94 12.34 4.51 -15.68
C LEU A 94 12.45 6.00 -16.03
N ARG A 95 13.58 6.62 -15.80
CA ARG A 95 13.78 8.05 -16.02
C ARG A 95 13.41 8.49 -17.44
N PRO A 96 13.92 7.89 -18.53
CA PRO A 96 13.56 8.31 -19.90
C PRO A 96 12.08 8.09 -20.22
N ILE A 97 11.45 7.07 -19.61
CA ILE A 97 10.02 6.82 -19.77
C ILE A 97 9.22 7.95 -19.11
N LEU A 98 9.52 8.27 -17.88
CA LEU A 98 8.83 9.29 -17.11
C LEU A 98 9.01 10.70 -17.70
N GLU A 99 10.23 11.02 -18.17
CA GLU A 99 10.53 12.31 -18.79
C GLU A 99 9.72 12.53 -20.07
N ARG A 100 9.43 11.49 -20.86
CA ARG A 100 8.53 11.59 -22.03
C ARG A 100 7.12 12.03 -21.65
N HIS A 101 6.69 11.72 -20.42
CA HIS A 101 5.38 12.08 -19.88
C HIS A 101 5.43 13.32 -18.97
N GLY A 102 6.53 14.08 -18.98
CA GLY A 102 6.69 15.28 -18.17
C GLY A 102 6.82 15.01 -16.67
N LEU A 103 7.15 13.76 -16.28
CA LEU A 103 7.32 13.35 -14.89
C LEU A 103 8.81 13.25 -14.54
N GLY A 104 9.18 13.81 -13.39
CA GLY A 104 10.53 13.71 -12.84
C GLY A 104 10.62 12.75 -11.66
N LEU A 105 11.77 12.09 -11.49
CA LEU A 105 12.06 11.31 -10.30
C LEU A 105 12.79 12.17 -9.26
N ASP A 106 12.17 12.40 -8.12
CA ASP A 106 12.81 13.04 -6.97
C ASP A 106 13.70 12.02 -6.24
N LEU A 107 14.98 12.00 -6.59
CA LEU A 107 15.96 11.08 -6.00
C LEU A 107 16.21 11.36 -4.52
N ALA A 108 16.05 12.59 -4.05
CA ALA A 108 16.20 12.93 -2.64
C ALA A 108 15.05 12.29 -1.84
N ALA A 109 13.82 12.42 -2.31
CA ALA A 109 12.67 11.77 -1.71
C ALA A 109 12.78 10.24 -1.72
N LEU A 110 13.34 9.64 -2.78
CA LEU A 110 13.53 8.19 -2.85
C LEU A 110 14.58 7.66 -1.87
N LYS A 111 15.62 8.45 -1.59
CA LYS A 111 16.70 8.09 -0.64
C LYS A 111 16.34 8.36 0.82
N ASP A 112 15.33 9.17 1.09
CA ASP A 112 14.98 9.55 2.46
C ASP A 112 14.37 8.38 3.22
N HIS A 113 15.16 7.69 4.02
CA HIS A 113 14.76 6.56 4.86
C HIS A 113 13.77 6.93 5.98
N ARG A 114 13.62 8.22 6.30
CA ARG A 114 12.66 8.69 7.32
C ARG A 114 11.26 8.87 6.77
N ARG A 115 11.12 8.89 5.47
CA ARG A 115 9.83 9.08 4.81
C ARG A 115 8.95 7.85 4.97
N SER A 116 7.78 8.05 5.56
CA SER A 116 6.79 7.01 5.83
C SER A 116 5.43 7.44 5.29
N LEU A 117 4.71 6.51 4.67
CA LEU A 117 3.33 6.71 4.23
C LEU A 117 2.40 6.96 5.42
N ILE A 118 2.64 6.22 6.52
CA ILE A 118 1.77 6.21 7.70
C ILE A 118 2.01 7.45 8.58
N ALA A 119 3.24 7.95 8.69
CA ALA A 119 3.54 9.13 9.48
C ALA A 119 2.78 10.36 8.98
N GLY A 120 2.77 10.59 7.66
CA GLY A 120 2.02 11.69 7.03
C GLY A 120 0.50 11.53 7.19
N SER A 121 -0.02 10.30 7.13
CA SER A 121 -1.45 10.04 7.30
C SER A 121 -1.93 10.21 8.75
N ARG A 122 -1.08 9.92 9.74
CA ARG A 122 -1.39 10.16 11.17
C ARG A 122 -1.61 11.63 11.46
N HIS A 123 -0.73 12.49 10.97
CA HIS A 123 -0.86 13.93 11.18
C HIS A 123 -2.14 14.48 10.53
N ARG A 124 -2.45 14.07 9.30
CA ARG A 124 -3.66 14.50 8.59
C ARG A 124 -4.95 13.97 9.25
N ALA A 125 -4.96 12.73 9.73
CA ALA A 125 -6.09 12.15 10.47
C ALA A 125 -6.31 12.84 11.83
N GLN A 126 -5.25 13.19 12.54
CA GLN A 126 -5.33 13.88 13.83
C GLN A 126 -5.86 15.31 13.69
N VAL A 127 -5.43 16.03 12.66
CA VAL A 127 -5.96 17.36 12.33
C VAL A 127 -7.44 17.28 11.94
N SER A 128 -7.85 16.27 11.17
CA SER A 128 -9.25 16.08 10.78
C SER A 128 -10.13 15.69 11.98
N LEU A 129 -9.66 14.81 12.87
CA LEU A 129 -10.37 14.43 14.09
C LEU A 129 -10.55 15.64 15.02
N ASN A 130 -9.52 16.45 15.23
CA ASN A 130 -9.60 17.64 16.06
C ASN A 130 -10.63 18.64 15.51
N LYS A 131 -10.68 18.83 14.21
CA LYS A 131 -11.67 19.70 13.57
C LYS A 131 -13.09 19.18 13.72
N THR A 132 -13.30 17.89 13.55
CA THR A 132 -14.60 17.23 13.70
C THR A 132 -15.07 17.25 15.15
N THR A 133 -14.20 16.99 16.13
CA THR A 133 -14.54 17.07 17.55
C THR A 133 -14.85 18.50 17.98
N HIS A 134 -14.16 19.49 17.45
CA HIS A 134 -14.45 20.89 17.73
C HIS A 134 -15.84 21.31 17.21
N VAL A 135 -16.19 20.91 15.98
CA VAL A 135 -17.52 21.16 15.42
C VAL A 135 -18.61 20.44 16.21
N LEU A 136 -18.37 19.21 16.62
CA LEU A 136 -19.32 18.43 17.44
C LEU A 136 -19.55 19.10 18.81
N ASN A 137 -18.49 19.51 19.48
CA ASN A 137 -18.61 20.21 20.77
C ASN A 137 -19.40 21.52 20.62
N ALA A 138 -19.11 22.32 19.61
CA ALA A 138 -19.88 23.54 19.36
C ALA A 138 -21.38 23.27 19.15
N SER A 139 -21.72 22.22 18.40
CA SER A 139 -23.13 21.83 18.21
C SER A 139 -23.80 21.31 19.48
N LEU A 140 -23.06 20.62 20.35
CA LEU A 140 -23.55 20.18 21.63
C LEU A 140 -23.80 21.36 22.61
N ASP A 141 -22.91 22.33 22.61
CA ASP A 141 -23.05 23.56 23.41
C ASP A 141 -24.27 24.37 22.94
N GLU A 142 -24.52 24.48 21.63
CA GLU A 142 -25.72 25.11 21.09
C GLU A 142 -26.99 24.38 21.49
N LEU A 143 -27.02 23.05 21.47
CA LEU A 143 -28.15 22.25 21.91
C LEU A 143 -28.41 22.40 23.41
N GLN A 144 -27.38 22.44 24.19
CA GLN A 144 -27.50 22.64 25.64
C GLN A 144 -28.10 24.02 25.96
N ASN A 145 -27.58 25.08 25.35
CA ASN A 145 -28.12 26.43 25.50
C ASN A 145 -29.59 26.54 25.06
N TRP A 146 -29.97 25.85 23.99
CA TRP A 146 -31.33 25.81 23.52
C TRP A 146 -32.27 25.09 24.49
N LEU A 147 -31.82 23.96 25.08
CA LEU A 147 -32.57 23.22 26.12
C LEU A 147 -32.77 24.08 27.38
N GLU A 148 -31.70 24.71 27.87
CA GLU A 148 -31.75 25.59 29.04
C GLU A 148 -32.69 26.79 28.82
N SER A 149 -32.78 27.33 27.63
CA SER A 149 -33.68 28.42 27.29
C SER A 149 -35.17 28.02 27.24
N ARG A 150 -35.48 26.73 27.20
CA ARG A 150 -36.85 26.19 27.09
C ARG A 150 -37.34 25.47 28.33
N MET A 151 -36.51 25.24 29.33
CA MET A 151 -36.96 24.69 30.63
C MET A 151 -37.48 25.85 31.50
N PRO A 152 -38.81 25.93 31.77
CA PRO A 152 -39.34 26.89 32.74
C PRO A 152 -38.87 26.46 34.12
N ALA A 153 -38.53 27.42 34.94
CA ALA A 153 -38.16 27.24 36.35
C ALA A 153 -39.33 26.69 37.19
#